data_9e825928c1233e962564c38d649f7420
#
_entry.id   9e825928c1233e962564c38d649f7420
#
_cell.length_a   1.000
_cell.length_b   1.000
_cell.length_c   1.000
_cell.angle_alpha   90.00
_cell.angle_beta   90.00
_cell.angle_gamma   90.00
#
_symmetry.space_group_name_H-M   'P 1'
#
loop_
_entity.id
_entity.type
_entity.pdbx_description
1 polymer ?
#
loop_
_entity_poly.entity_id
_entity_poly.type
_entity_poly.pdbx_seq_one_letter_code
_entity_poly.pdbx_strand_id
1 'polypeptide(L)'
;MTDKRKVRSTLKFLQHAKTWQLLVVLILCGFVAATFLRLNNIGMIERRTAVIAADEAGDHAVTQQRLFALQRYVASHMNADPGRIAFNGQYQRDSQKLKDEAASQDTSDGNVYQKAAAVCDPIARAQGWRWPDPRYTQCIDAELSKYPAANGPVTSIKVPDVSMYYHSYVSPAWSPDFAGFSLLACAILALMILVRLVSLFVLRLLLKHHYKSV
;
A
#
# COMPACT_ATOMS: atom_id res chain seq x y z
N MET A 1 48.50 -26.18 -17.92
CA MET A 1 48.89 -26.72 -16.60
C MET A 1 48.71 -25.63 -15.54
N THR A 2 47.70 -25.73 -14.75
CA THR A 2 47.42 -24.76 -13.65
C THR A 2 48.46 -25.00 -12.56
N ASP A 3 49.24 -23.98 -12.25
CA ASP A 3 50.35 -24.02 -11.31
C ASP A 3 49.81 -24.43 -9.90
N LYS A 4 50.20 -25.63 -9.43
CA LYS A 4 49.82 -26.18 -8.12
C LYS A 4 50.11 -25.22 -6.95
N ARG A 5 51.11 -24.34 -7.10
CA ARG A 5 51.42 -23.28 -6.11
C ARG A 5 50.35 -22.20 -6.05
N LYS A 6 49.85 -21.72 -7.22
CA LYS A 6 48.78 -20.75 -7.29
C LYS A 6 47.48 -21.27 -6.68
N VAL A 7 47.09 -22.50 -7.01
CA VAL A 7 45.90 -23.14 -6.45
C VAL A 7 45.96 -23.26 -4.93
N ARG A 8 47.11 -23.68 -4.38
CA ARG A 8 47.31 -23.77 -2.92
C ARG A 8 47.37 -22.43 -2.22
N SER A 9 47.94 -21.38 -2.84
CA SER A 9 47.95 -20.05 -2.24
C SER A 9 46.54 -19.42 -2.21
N THR A 10 45.76 -19.63 -3.27
CA THR A 10 44.35 -19.19 -3.32
C THR A 10 43.49 -19.93 -2.30
N LEU A 11 43.71 -21.24 -2.12
CA LEU A 11 43.05 -22.03 -1.07
C LEU A 11 43.35 -21.47 0.35
N LYS A 12 44.63 -21.18 0.66
CA LYS A 12 45.02 -20.61 1.95
C LYS A 12 44.41 -19.25 2.17
N PHE A 13 44.36 -18.38 1.15
CA PHE A 13 43.73 -17.08 1.24
C PHE A 13 42.20 -17.18 1.49
N LEU A 14 41.51 -18.06 0.78
CA LEU A 14 40.09 -18.36 0.99
C LEU A 14 39.78 -18.99 2.35
N GLN A 15 40.74 -19.65 2.98
CA GLN A 15 40.58 -20.26 4.30
C GLN A 15 40.79 -19.29 5.47
N HIS A 16 41.38 -18.11 5.22
CA HIS A 16 41.70 -17.15 6.28
C HIS A 16 40.46 -16.61 7.00
N ALA A 17 39.37 -16.32 6.31
CA ALA A 17 38.06 -16.01 6.95
C ALA A 17 37.22 -17.30 6.96
N LYS A 18 36.81 -17.80 8.10
CA LYS A 18 35.96 -19.00 8.18
C LYS A 18 34.57 -18.70 7.65
N THR A 19 33.97 -19.56 6.85
CA THR A 19 32.63 -19.36 6.24
C THR A 19 31.55 -19.09 7.29
N TRP A 20 31.64 -19.71 8.46
CA TRP A 20 30.71 -19.53 9.53
C TRP A 20 30.74 -18.09 10.11
N GLN A 21 31.89 -17.41 10.10
CA GLN A 21 32.03 -16.03 10.55
C GLN A 21 31.26 -15.08 9.61
N LEU A 22 31.41 -15.27 8.30
CA LEU A 22 30.63 -14.51 7.30
C LEU A 22 29.13 -14.77 7.45
N LEU A 23 28.75 -15.99 7.80
CA LEU A 23 27.35 -16.36 8.02
C LEU A 23 26.78 -15.66 9.27
N VAL A 24 27.53 -15.62 10.36
CA VAL A 24 27.14 -14.87 11.56
C VAL A 24 26.97 -13.38 11.26
N VAL A 25 27.91 -12.77 10.53
CA VAL A 25 27.84 -11.37 10.13
C VAL A 25 26.60 -11.13 9.22
N LEU A 26 26.32 -12.05 8.29
CA LEU A 26 25.14 -11.98 7.44
C LEU A 26 23.83 -12.02 8.26
N ILE A 27 23.76 -12.91 9.25
CA ILE A 27 22.59 -12.98 10.14
C ILE A 27 22.41 -11.68 10.90
N LEU A 28 23.47 -11.12 11.48
CA LEU A 28 23.39 -9.84 12.20
C LEU A 28 22.98 -8.69 11.25
N CYS A 29 23.57 -8.63 10.06
CA CYS A 29 23.20 -7.68 9.04
C CYS A 29 21.72 -7.83 8.63
N GLY A 30 21.22 -9.06 8.52
CA GLY A 30 19.81 -9.37 8.24
C GLY A 30 18.86 -8.85 9.32
N PHE A 31 19.21 -8.99 10.59
CA PHE A 31 18.43 -8.41 11.68
C PHE A 31 18.38 -6.87 11.61
N VAL A 32 19.49 -6.23 11.30
CA VAL A 32 19.55 -4.78 11.08
C VAL A 32 18.66 -4.36 9.91
N ALA A 33 18.77 -5.05 8.78
CA ALA A 33 17.95 -4.78 7.60
C ALA A 33 16.44 -4.95 7.91
N ALA A 34 16.06 -6.04 8.57
CA ALA A 34 14.68 -6.29 8.96
C ALA A 34 14.14 -5.22 9.90
N THR A 35 14.97 -4.71 10.82
CA THR A 35 14.59 -3.64 11.74
C THR A 35 14.29 -2.35 10.97
N PHE A 36 15.15 -1.93 10.05
CA PHE A 36 14.92 -0.71 9.26
C PHE A 36 13.74 -0.84 8.30
N LEU A 37 13.55 -2.00 7.68
CA LEU A 37 12.34 -2.27 6.88
C LEU A 37 11.07 -2.14 7.72
N ARG A 38 11.09 -2.65 8.96
CA ARG A 38 9.97 -2.50 9.88
C ARG A 38 9.74 -1.05 10.29
N LEU A 39 10.79 -0.28 10.52
CA LEU A 39 10.68 1.15 10.84
C LEU A 39 10.06 1.95 9.67
N ASN A 40 10.44 1.65 8.43
CA ASN A 40 9.83 2.25 7.26
C ASN A 40 8.32 1.94 7.20
N ASN A 41 7.94 0.69 7.47
CA ASN A 41 6.53 0.30 7.50
C ASN A 41 5.75 1.00 8.63
N ILE A 42 6.31 1.09 9.84
CA ILE A 42 5.70 1.81 10.97
C ILE A 42 5.49 3.29 10.63
N GLY A 43 6.51 3.95 10.10
CA GLY A 43 6.42 5.35 9.69
C GLY A 43 5.38 5.61 8.59
N MET A 44 5.15 4.64 7.71
CA MET A 44 4.07 4.67 6.73
C MET A 44 2.70 4.53 7.43
N ILE A 45 2.53 3.56 8.34
CA ILE A 45 1.28 3.34 9.07
C ILE A 45 0.86 4.59 9.85
N GLU A 46 1.79 5.24 10.55
CA GLU A 46 1.51 6.48 11.28
C GLU A 46 0.99 7.58 10.37
N ARG A 47 1.62 7.78 9.21
CA ARG A 47 1.19 8.79 8.24
C ARG A 47 -0.16 8.44 7.61
N ARG A 48 -0.38 7.17 7.27
CA ARG A 48 -1.67 6.69 6.76
C ARG A 48 -2.79 6.92 7.77
N THR A 49 -2.56 6.61 9.03
CA THR A 49 -3.55 6.86 10.11
C THR A 49 -3.83 8.35 10.28
N ALA A 50 -2.81 9.21 10.19
CA ALA A 50 -2.98 10.66 10.26
C ALA A 50 -3.79 11.22 9.08
N VAL A 51 -3.68 10.65 7.88
CA VAL A 51 -4.51 11.00 6.70
C VAL A 51 -5.97 10.64 6.97
N ILE A 52 -6.23 9.41 7.42
CA ILE A 52 -7.59 8.92 7.69
C ILE A 52 -8.25 9.75 8.79
N ALA A 53 -7.53 10.04 9.87
CA ALA A 53 -8.06 10.86 10.96
C ALA A 53 -8.40 12.30 10.51
N ALA A 54 -7.58 12.89 9.62
CA ALA A 54 -7.87 14.21 9.05
C ALA A 54 -9.09 14.19 8.13
N ASP A 55 -9.27 13.12 7.33
CA ASP A 55 -10.48 12.92 6.52
C ASP A 55 -11.74 12.80 7.39
N GLU A 56 -11.69 12.01 8.45
CA GLU A 56 -12.79 11.85 9.40
C GLU A 56 -13.15 13.18 10.10
N ALA A 57 -12.13 13.98 10.45
CA ALA A 57 -12.34 15.30 11.05
C ALA A 57 -12.93 16.35 10.09
N GLY A 58 -12.90 16.09 8.78
CA GLY A 58 -13.45 16.97 7.76
C GLY A 58 -12.58 18.17 7.41
N ASP A 59 -11.36 18.24 7.86
CA ASP A 59 -10.41 19.30 7.49
C ASP A 59 -9.72 18.96 6.17
N HIS A 60 -10.23 19.53 5.09
CA HIS A 60 -9.72 19.28 3.75
C HIS A 60 -8.26 19.75 3.57
N ALA A 61 -7.88 20.89 4.16
CA ALA A 61 -6.52 21.41 4.03
C ALA A 61 -5.51 20.51 4.74
N VAL A 62 -5.83 20.11 5.97
CA VAL A 62 -5.00 19.16 6.74
C VAL A 62 -4.95 17.80 6.05
N THR A 63 -6.06 17.29 5.52
CA THR A 63 -6.10 16.01 4.77
C THR A 63 -5.15 16.05 3.58
N GLN A 64 -5.17 17.10 2.76
CA GLN A 64 -4.27 17.26 1.62
C GLN A 64 -2.81 17.35 2.05
N GLN A 65 -2.51 18.09 3.11
CA GLN A 65 -1.15 18.20 3.64
C GLN A 65 -0.62 16.84 4.13
N ARG A 66 -1.44 16.08 4.86
CA ARG A 66 -1.09 14.73 5.36
C ARG A 66 -0.93 13.73 4.23
N LEU A 67 -1.82 13.79 3.24
CA LEU A 67 -1.74 12.95 2.04
C LEU A 67 -0.43 13.19 1.28
N PHE A 68 -0.06 14.44 1.07
CA PHE A 68 1.21 14.80 0.43
C PHE A 68 2.43 14.32 1.24
N ALA A 69 2.38 14.46 2.56
CA ALA A 69 3.43 13.95 3.45
C ALA A 69 3.57 12.41 3.37
N LEU A 70 2.45 11.68 3.30
CA LEU A 70 2.43 10.24 3.10
C LEU A 70 3.01 9.86 1.73
N GLN A 71 2.55 10.51 0.65
CA GLN A 71 3.04 10.27 -0.71
C GLN A 71 4.56 10.46 -0.80
N ARG A 72 5.08 11.56 -0.24
CA ARG A 72 6.54 11.83 -0.21
C ARG A 72 7.28 10.74 0.55
N TYR A 73 6.74 10.30 1.68
CA TYR A 73 7.35 9.26 2.49
C TYR A 73 7.41 7.92 1.75
N VAL A 74 6.28 7.49 1.18
CA VAL A 74 6.17 6.25 0.38
C VAL A 74 7.15 6.27 -0.79
N ALA A 75 7.25 7.40 -1.51
CA ALA A 75 8.15 7.53 -2.66
C ALA A 75 9.64 7.44 -2.30
N SER A 76 10.01 7.70 -1.06
CA SER A 76 11.41 7.73 -0.59
C SER A 76 11.83 6.54 0.27
N HIS A 77 10.91 5.66 0.64
CA HIS A 77 11.19 4.52 1.52
C HIS A 77 10.67 3.21 0.93
N MET A 78 11.52 2.22 0.84
CA MET A 78 11.14 0.87 0.48
C MET A 78 10.30 0.21 1.61
N ASN A 79 9.49 -0.79 1.26
CA ASN A 79 8.60 -1.49 2.21
C ASN A 79 7.63 -0.56 2.96
N ALA A 80 7.24 0.54 2.32
CA ALA A 80 6.35 1.56 2.87
C ALA A 80 5.04 1.66 2.05
N ASP A 81 4.56 0.55 1.49
CA ASP A 81 3.32 0.53 0.71
C ASP A 81 2.11 0.68 1.64
N PRO A 82 1.30 1.75 1.50
CA PRO A 82 0.13 1.98 2.34
C PRO A 82 -1.09 1.16 1.91
N GLY A 83 -1.03 0.49 0.75
CA GLY A 83 -2.20 -0.11 0.13
C GLY A 83 -3.22 0.94 -0.32
N ARG A 84 -4.47 0.53 -0.42
CA ARG A 84 -5.57 1.41 -0.78
C ARG A 84 -6.01 2.25 0.43
N ILE A 85 -6.09 3.56 0.23
CA ILE A 85 -6.55 4.54 1.23
C ILE A 85 -7.92 5.03 0.78
N ALA A 86 -8.94 4.82 1.61
CA ALA A 86 -10.31 5.26 1.35
C ALA A 86 -10.61 6.53 2.14
N PHE A 87 -11.09 7.57 1.47
CA PHE A 87 -11.59 8.81 2.08
C PHE A 87 -13.09 8.70 2.36
N ASN A 88 -13.41 7.86 3.33
CA ASN A 88 -14.79 7.59 3.71
C ASN A 88 -15.49 8.81 4.29
N GLY A 89 -14.77 9.64 5.05
CA GLY A 89 -15.31 10.88 5.61
C GLY A 89 -15.70 11.87 4.51
N GLN A 90 -14.83 12.09 3.53
CA GLN A 90 -15.14 12.97 2.40
C GLN A 90 -16.30 12.41 1.56
N TYR A 91 -16.28 11.12 1.24
CA TYR A 91 -17.37 10.47 0.51
C TYR A 91 -18.72 10.65 1.20
N GLN A 92 -18.78 10.48 2.53
CA GLN A 92 -20.01 10.69 3.28
C GLN A 92 -20.48 12.15 3.25
N ARG A 93 -19.58 13.10 3.42
CA ARG A 93 -19.92 14.55 3.35
C ARG A 93 -20.42 14.94 1.97
N ASP A 94 -19.74 14.54 0.91
CA ASP A 94 -20.11 14.86 -0.46
C ASP A 94 -21.46 14.21 -0.83
N SER A 95 -21.67 12.97 -0.41
CA SER A 95 -22.94 12.26 -0.60
C SER A 95 -24.07 12.94 0.19
N GLN A 96 -23.79 13.35 1.44
CA GLN A 96 -24.79 14.05 2.25
C GLN A 96 -25.16 15.41 1.66
N LYS A 97 -24.17 16.16 1.16
CA LYS A 97 -24.40 17.43 0.47
C LYS A 97 -25.34 17.29 -0.72
N LEU A 98 -25.13 16.26 -1.57
CA LEU A 98 -26.03 15.98 -2.69
C LEU A 98 -27.46 15.65 -2.23
N LYS A 99 -27.57 14.91 -1.13
CA LYS A 99 -28.88 14.62 -0.52
C LYS A 99 -29.57 15.88 -0.04
N ASP A 100 -28.84 16.76 0.66
CA ASP A 100 -29.38 18.02 1.19
C ASP A 100 -29.76 18.99 0.05
N GLU A 101 -28.95 19.06 -1.01
CA GLU A 101 -29.27 19.81 -2.22
C GLU A 101 -30.57 19.32 -2.87
N ALA A 102 -30.71 17.99 -3.05
CA ALA A 102 -31.94 17.40 -3.58
C ALA A 102 -33.15 17.64 -2.66
N ALA A 103 -32.95 17.58 -1.34
CA ALA A 103 -34.01 17.85 -0.37
C ALA A 103 -34.45 19.34 -0.31
N SER A 104 -33.61 20.25 -0.79
CA SER A 104 -33.92 21.69 -0.83
C SER A 104 -34.58 22.15 -2.13
N GLN A 105 -34.62 21.28 -3.16
CA GLN A 105 -35.21 21.64 -4.46
C GLN A 105 -36.72 21.43 -4.46
N ASP A 106 -37.48 22.54 -4.56
CA ASP A 106 -38.92 22.50 -4.78
C ASP A 106 -39.26 22.53 -6.26
N THR A 107 -40.18 21.65 -6.64
CA THR A 107 -40.76 21.59 -8.00
C THR A 107 -42.22 22.02 -7.98
N SER A 108 -42.88 22.06 -9.16
CA SER A 108 -44.32 22.28 -9.28
C SER A 108 -45.18 21.29 -8.48
N ASP A 109 -44.64 20.09 -8.22
CA ASP A 109 -45.27 19.05 -7.40
C ASP A 109 -44.88 19.10 -5.91
N GLY A 110 -44.20 20.14 -5.47
CA GLY A 110 -43.59 20.28 -4.15
C GLY A 110 -42.24 19.57 -4.10
N ASN A 111 -41.72 19.33 -2.89
CA ASN A 111 -40.44 18.65 -2.74
C ASN A 111 -40.57 17.17 -3.02
N VAL A 112 -40.29 16.75 -4.27
CA VAL A 112 -40.43 15.38 -4.75
C VAL A 112 -39.45 14.44 -4.03
N TYR A 113 -38.25 14.94 -3.67
CA TYR A 113 -37.29 14.16 -2.91
C TYR A 113 -37.82 13.80 -1.50
N GLN A 114 -38.46 14.77 -0.82
CA GLN A 114 -39.06 14.50 0.51
C GLN A 114 -40.18 13.48 0.43
N LYS A 115 -40.99 13.50 -0.64
CA LYS A 115 -42.01 12.48 -0.88
C LYS A 115 -41.38 11.09 -1.08
N ALA A 116 -40.31 10.98 -1.89
CA ALA A 116 -39.60 9.74 -2.09
C ALA A 116 -38.95 9.25 -0.78
N ALA A 117 -38.34 10.15 -0.03
CA ALA A 117 -37.74 9.86 1.26
C ALA A 117 -38.78 9.35 2.30
N ALA A 118 -39.97 9.93 2.33
CA ALA A 118 -41.05 9.49 3.21
C ALA A 118 -41.44 8.02 2.97
N VAL A 119 -41.32 7.52 1.75
CA VAL A 119 -41.54 6.11 1.41
C VAL A 119 -40.33 5.25 1.73
N CYS A 120 -39.14 5.68 1.38
CA CYS A 120 -37.91 4.87 1.49
C CYS A 120 -37.31 4.84 2.89
N ASP A 121 -37.44 5.90 3.70
CA ASP A 121 -36.88 5.98 5.06
C ASP A 121 -37.37 4.89 6.01
N PRO A 122 -38.70 4.59 6.10
CA PRO A 122 -39.15 3.51 6.95
C PRO A 122 -38.64 2.14 6.49
N ILE A 123 -38.55 1.90 5.18
CA ILE A 123 -38.00 0.66 4.61
C ILE A 123 -36.52 0.56 4.97
N ALA A 124 -35.76 1.62 4.78
CA ALA A 124 -34.34 1.66 5.09
C ALA A 124 -34.07 1.38 6.58
N ARG A 125 -34.86 1.98 7.47
CA ARG A 125 -34.73 1.74 8.92
C ARG A 125 -35.04 0.27 9.27
N ALA A 126 -36.05 -0.32 8.68
CA ALA A 126 -36.41 -1.71 8.91
C ALA A 126 -35.34 -2.70 8.39
N GLN A 127 -34.68 -2.35 7.31
CA GLN A 127 -33.65 -3.17 6.68
C GLN A 127 -32.22 -2.83 7.13
N GLY A 128 -32.03 -1.83 7.97
CA GLY A 128 -30.71 -1.37 8.42
C GLY A 128 -29.88 -0.66 7.36
N TRP A 129 -30.51 -0.19 6.29
CA TRP A 129 -29.82 0.61 5.26
C TRP A 129 -29.53 2.02 5.75
N ARG A 130 -28.38 2.53 5.37
CA ARG A 130 -28.00 3.92 5.70
C ARG A 130 -27.53 4.61 4.44
N TRP A 131 -27.84 5.88 4.33
CA TRP A 131 -27.25 6.71 3.27
C TRP A 131 -25.71 6.68 3.36
N PRO A 132 -24.95 6.54 2.25
CA PRO A 132 -25.37 6.37 0.85
C PRO A 132 -25.40 4.91 0.36
N ASP A 133 -26.03 4.00 1.09
CA ASP A 133 -26.17 2.59 0.67
C ASP A 133 -26.85 2.51 -0.72
N PRO A 134 -26.32 1.75 -1.68
CA PRO A 134 -26.88 1.59 -3.00
C PRO A 134 -28.36 1.18 -3.01
N ARG A 135 -28.78 0.38 -2.04
CA ARG A 135 -30.19 -0.08 -1.93
C ARG A 135 -31.13 1.06 -1.55
N TYR A 136 -30.67 1.97 -0.68
CA TYR A 136 -31.42 3.16 -0.32
C TYR A 136 -31.50 4.12 -1.52
N THR A 137 -30.42 4.35 -2.22
CA THR A 137 -30.39 5.23 -3.40
C THR A 137 -31.28 4.69 -4.53
N GLN A 138 -31.26 3.36 -4.76
CA GLN A 138 -32.17 2.71 -5.73
C GLN A 138 -33.64 2.88 -5.36
N CYS A 139 -34.00 2.78 -4.05
CA CYS A 139 -35.36 3.06 -3.62
C CYS A 139 -35.77 4.51 -3.92
N ILE A 140 -34.91 5.46 -3.59
CA ILE A 140 -35.16 6.90 -3.86
C ILE A 140 -35.32 7.13 -5.37
N ASP A 141 -34.43 6.60 -6.21
CA ASP A 141 -34.50 6.77 -7.66
C ASP A 141 -35.77 6.14 -8.24
N ALA A 142 -36.18 4.99 -7.73
CA ALA A 142 -37.42 4.33 -8.16
C ALA A 142 -38.67 5.15 -7.79
N GLU A 143 -38.69 5.79 -6.62
CA GLU A 143 -39.77 6.69 -6.21
C GLU A 143 -39.76 7.99 -7.02
N LEU A 144 -38.58 8.61 -7.23
CA LEU A 144 -38.43 9.82 -8.03
C LEU A 144 -38.90 9.60 -9.48
N SER A 145 -38.66 8.41 -10.04
CA SER A 145 -39.11 8.10 -11.42
C SER A 145 -40.61 8.09 -11.62
N LYS A 146 -41.41 8.04 -10.56
CA LYS A 146 -42.88 8.13 -10.61
C LYS A 146 -43.38 9.57 -10.85
N TYR A 147 -42.54 10.56 -10.63
CA TYR A 147 -42.85 11.96 -10.84
C TYR A 147 -42.28 12.42 -12.19
N PRO A 148 -43.12 12.77 -13.17
CA PRO A 148 -42.63 13.23 -14.46
C PRO A 148 -41.84 14.53 -14.27
N ALA A 149 -40.70 14.63 -14.95
CA ALA A 149 -39.83 15.81 -14.90
C ALA A 149 -40.50 17.01 -15.57
N ALA A 150 -41.38 17.68 -14.85
CA ALA A 150 -41.90 18.99 -15.25
C ALA A 150 -40.83 20.04 -14.92
N ASN A 151 -39.92 20.28 -15.86
CA ASN A 151 -38.99 21.41 -15.90
C ASN A 151 -37.95 21.56 -14.77
N GLY A 152 -37.45 20.48 -14.20
CA GLY A 152 -36.38 20.55 -13.17
C GLY A 152 -35.48 19.31 -13.10
N PRO A 153 -34.24 19.46 -12.63
CA PRO A 153 -33.16 18.49 -12.81
C PRO A 153 -33.14 17.30 -11.86
N VAL A 154 -34.19 17.04 -11.06
CA VAL A 154 -34.14 15.96 -10.06
C VAL A 154 -34.86 14.71 -10.55
N THR A 155 -34.31 14.05 -11.54
CA THR A 155 -34.77 12.72 -11.97
C THR A 155 -33.97 11.57 -11.33
N SER A 156 -32.80 11.84 -10.76
CA SER A 156 -32.00 10.86 -10.02
C SER A 156 -30.94 11.57 -9.17
N ILE A 157 -30.65 11.04 -7.98
CA ILE A 157 -29.51 11.48 -7.20
C ILE A 157 -28.30 10.65 -7.63
N LYS A 158 -27.41 11.25 -8.42
CA LYS A 158 -26.15 10.62 -8.76
C LYS A 158 -25.17 10.70 -7.57
N VAL A 159 -25.14 9.66 -6.76
CA VAL A 159 -24.11 9.51 -5.74
C VAL A 159 -22.73 9.48 -6.41
N PRO A 160 -21.71 10.15 -5.84
CA PRO A 160 -20.38 10.17 -6.42
C PRO A 160 -19.80 8.75 -6.54
N ASP A 161 -19.02 8.52 -7.58
CA ASP A 161 -18.36 7.23 -7.75
C ASP A 161 -17.34 7.01 -6.62
N VAL A 162 -17.52 5.94 -5.86
CA VAL A 162 -16.66 5.54 -4.74
C VAL A 162 -15.20 5.44 -5.17
N SER A 163 -14.93 5.11 -6.43
CA SER A 163 -13.57 4.97 -6.95
C SER A 163 -12.75 6.27 -6.89
N MET A 164 -13.41 7.43 -6.95
CA MET A 164 -12.78 8.76 -6.86
C MET A 164 -12.19 9.05 -5.47
N TYR A 165 -12.66 8.35 -4.45
CA TYR A 165 -12.24 8.54 -3.05
C TYR A 165 -11.17 7.54 -2.62
N TYR A 166 -10.61 6.78 -3.56
CA TYR A 166 -9.51 5.87 -3.30
C TYR A 166 -8.18 6.44 -3.81
N HIS A 167 -7.18 6.40 -2.95
CA HIS A 167 -5.82 6.73 -3.29
C HIS A 167 -4.92 5.52 -3.06
N SER A 168 -3.98 5.29 -3.95
CA SER A 168 -2.97 4.24 -3.82
C SER A 168 -1.60 4.78 -4.22
N TYR A 169 -0.59 4.44 -3.44
CA TYR A 169 0.80 4.77 -3.70
C TYR A 169 1.62 3.50 -3.62
N VAL A 170 2.65 3.39 -4.43
CA VAL A 170 3.54 2.23 -4.47
C VAL A 170 4.93 2.66 -4.01
N SER A 171 5.49 1.93 -3.06
CA SER A 171 6.86 2.16 -2.61
C SER A 171 7.87 1.62 -3.63
N PRO A 172 9.07 2.22 -3.74
CA PRO A 172 10.12 1.72 -4.61
C PRO A 172 10.62 0.35 -4.14
N ALA A 173 11.10 -0.47 -5.07
CA ALA A 173 11.72 -1.75 -4.76
C ALA A 173 13.04 -1.58 -3.97
N TRP A 174 13.71 -0.44 -4.14
CA TRP A 174 14.90 -0.05 -3.39
C TRP A 174 14.87 1.45 -3.12
N SER A 175 15.35 1.87 -1.95
CA SER A 175 15.49 3.26 -1.56
C SER A 175 16.88 3.53 -0.96
N PRO A 176 17.45 4.74 -1.17
CA PRO A 176 18.76 5.11 -0.63
C PRO A 176 18.64 5.55 0.85
N ASP A 177 18.07 4.67 1.67
CA ASP A 177 17.91 4.82 3.11
C ASP A 177 18.66 3.71 3.86
N PHE A 178 18.58 3.71 5.20
CA PHE A 178 19.25 2.66 6.00
C PHE A 178 18.74 1.25 5.68
N ALA A 179 17.47 1.08 5.32
CA ALA A 179 16.93 -0.20 4.90
C ALA A 179 17.56 -0.67 3.59
N GLY A 180 17.63 0.19 2.57
CA GLY A 180 18.22 -0.13 1.28
C GLY A 180 19.71 -0.43 1.37
N PHE A 181 20.48 0.37 2.12
CA PHE A 181 21.92 0.13 2.28
C PHE A 181 22.20 -1.14 3.09
N SER A 182 21.43 -1.43 4.14
CA SER A 182 21.61 -2.67 4.90
C SER A 182 21.26 -3.92 4.07
N LEU A 183 20.22 -3.87 3.23
CA LEU A 183 19.93 -4.96 2.28
C LEU A 183 21.02 -5.13 1.24
N LEU A 184 21.58 -4.03 0.73
CA LEU A 184 22.70 -4.08 -0.21
C LEU A 184 23.93 -4.76 0.45
N ALA A 185 24.24 -4.40 1.69
CA ALA A 185 25.31 -5.03 2.46
C ALA A 185 25.06 -6.55 2.64
N CYS A 186 23.83 -6.95 2.98
CA CYS A 186 23.44 -8.36 3.05
C CYS A 186 23.62 -9.08 1.71
N ALA A 187 23.21 -8.45 0.60
CA ALA A 187 23.37 -9.04 -0.74
C ALA A 187 24.84 -9.24 -1.10
N ILE A 188 25.71 -8.28 -0.79
CA ILE A 188 27.15 -8.38 -1.00
C ILE A 188 27.75 -9.52 -0.16
N LEU A 189 27.40 -9.62 1.12
CA LEU A 189 27.85 -10.70 1.99
C LEU A 189 27.38 -12.07 1.51
N ALA A 190 26.12 -12.19 1.09
CA ALA A 190 25.57 -13.41 0.52
C ALA A 190 26.31 -13.83 -0.76
N LEU A 191 26.59 -12.87 -1.65
CA LEU A 191 27.36 -13.10 -2.87
C LEU A 191 28.79 -13.57 -2.56
N MET A 192 29.45 -12.95 -1.58
CA MET A 192 30.78 -13.36 -1.14
C MET A 192 30.78 -14.80 -0.61
N ILE A 193 29.78 -15.19 0.18
CA ILE A 193 29.63 -16.56 0.68
C ILE A 193 29.42 -17.55 -0.50
N LEU A 194 28.52 -17.20 -1.44
CA LEU A 194 28.21 -17.99 -2.60
C LEU A 194 29.46 -18.25 -3.47
N VAL A 195 30.17 -17.18 -3.85
CA VAL A 195 31.41 -17.27 -4.65
C VAL A 195 32.43 -18.17 -3.96
N ARG A 196 32.55 -18.02 -2.64
CA ARG A 196 33.47 -18.85 -1.86
C ARG A 196 33.08 -20.32 -1.85
N LEU A 197 31.79 -20.64 -1.64
CA LEU A 197 31.32 -22.04 -1.66
C LEU A 197 31.53 -22.68 -3.03
N VAL A 198 31.20 -21.94 -4.10
CA VAL A 198 31.43 -22.41 -5.49
C VAL A 198 32.92 -22.64 -5.74
N SER A 199 33.80 -21.72 -5.34
CA SER A 199 35.24 -21.85 -5.50
C SER A 199 35.79 -23.09 -4.75
N LEU A 200 35.35 -23.31 -3.52
CA LEU A 200 35.75 -24.48 -2.73
C LEU A 200 35.24 -25.79 -3.38
N PHE A 201 34.04 -25.78 -3.92
CA PHE A 201 33.46 -26.93 -4.60
C PHE A 201 34.25 -27.27 -5.88
N VAL A 202 34.49 -26.28 -6.73
CA VAL A 202 35.28 -26.46 -7.97
C VAL A 202 36.69 -26.95 -7.68
N LEU A 203 37.37 -26.37 -6.69
CA LEU A 203 38.73 -26.80 -6.30
C LEU A 203 38.75 -28.24 -5.79
N ARG A 204 37.72 -28.66 -5.02
CA ARG A 204 37.59 -30.06 -4.56
C ARG A 204 37.38 -31.03 -5.74
N LEU A 205 36.53 -30.66 -6.72
CA LEU A 205 36.31 -31.47 -7.92
C LEU A 205 37.61 -31.63 -8.75
N LEU A 206 38.31 -30.52 -8.98
CA LEU A 206 39.58 -30.56 -9.72
C LEU A 206 40.63 -31.44 -9.04
N LEU A 207 40.76 -31.35 -7.72
CA LEU A 207 41.65 -32.20 -6.95
C LEU A 207 41.23 -33.68 -7.04
N LYS A 208 39.93 -33.98 -6.94
CA LYS A 208 39.44 -35.39 -7.04
C LYS A 208 39.65 -35.99 -8.43
N HIS A 209 39.45 -35.18 -9.48
CA HIS A 209 39.64 -35.64 -10.85
C HIS A 209 41.10 -35.85 -11.18
N HIS A 210 42.00 -35.01 -10.69
CA HIS A 210 43.43 -35.13 -10.93
C HIS A 210 44.10 -36.26 -10.14
N TYR A 211 43.51 -36.69 -8.99
CA TYR A 211 44.01 -37.81 -8.20
C TYR A 211 43.51 -39.18 -8.69
N LYS A 212 42.42 -39.22 -9.52
CA LYS A 212 41.95 -40.47 -10.13
C LYS A 212 42.70 -40.84 -11.43
N SER A 213 43.49 -39.92 -11.98
CA SER A 213 44.26 -40.12 -13.24
C SER A 213 45.72 -40.39 -13.02
N VAL A 214 46.16 -40.73 -11.81
CA VAL A 214 47.45 -41.24 -11.42
C VAL A 214 47.23 -42.55 -10.68
#